data_72802c60088e9b5f36a700b63a67ccf9
#
_entry.id   72802c60088e9b5f36a700b63a67ccf9
#
_cell.length_a   1.000
_cell.length_b   1.000
_cell.length_c   1.000
_cell.angle_alpha   90.00
_cell.angle_beta   90.00
_cell.angle_gamma   90.00
#
_symmetry.space_group_name_H-M   'P 1'
#
loop_
_entity.id
_entity.type
_entity.pdbx_description
1 polymer ?
#
loop_
_entity_poly.entity_id
_entity_poly.type
_entity_poly.pdbx_seq_one_letter_code
_entity_poly.pdbx_strand_id
1 'polypeptide(L)'
;MGRNANTNTTKNYGKEKDDFIEFDYSSGANAAHGRIYLDNETSKDTYSIVPISLSLNGLAIKGCRVYIPRGNDEKGPGIMFPAFKNNSGEYIPYMYMYEKDDIAFLKELAQHIADKCK
;
A
#
# COMPACT_ATOMS: atom_id res chain seq x y z
N MET A 1 27.60 11.81 -13.26
CA MET A 1 27.80 11.58 -12.80
C MET A 1 27.45 11.63 -12.43
N GLY A 2 27.33 11.44 -12.96
CA GLY A 2 27.27 10.88 -12.62
C GLY A 2 26.65 11.03 -12.43
N ARG A 3 26.69 10.70 -12.61
CA ARG A 3 26.50 10.33 -12.19
C ARG A 3 26.06 10.24 -12.03
N ASN A 4 25.78 9.92 -12.75
CA ASN A 4 25.65 9.41 -12.32
C ASN A 4 25.09 9.40 -12.06
N ALA A 5 25.06 9.00 -12.79
CA ALA A 5 25.06 8.50 -12.28
C ALA A 5 24.51 8.49 -12.01
N ASN A 6 24.32 8.37 -12.23
CA ASN A 6 24.28 7.97 -11.55
C ASN A 6 23.89 7.96 -11.16
N THR A 7 23.71 7.48 -11.75
CA THR A 7 23.86 7.06 -11.06
C THR A 7 23.46 7.02 -10.63
N ASN A 8 23.29 6.68 -10.95
CA ASN A 8 23.34 6.29 -10.14
C ASN A 8 23.02 6.15 -9.76
N THR A 9 22.95 5.70 -10.16
CA THR A 9 23.08 5.21 -9.47
C THR A 9 22.76 4.97 -9.10
N THR A 10 22.70 4.56 -9.33
CA THR A 10 22.80 4.01 -8.65
C THR A 10 22.40 3.71 -8.33
N LYS A 11 22.44 3.33 -8.44
CA LYS A 11 22.40 2.75 -7.85
C LYS A 11 22.04 2.30 -7.67
N ASN A 12 21.87 1.89 -7.89
CA ASN A 12 21.81 1.22 -7.42
C ASN A 12 21.54 0.98 -7.31
N TYR A 13 21.52 0.64 -7.57
CA TYR A 13 21.39 0.14 -7.23
C TYR A 13 20.95 -0.38 -7.20
N GLY A 14 20.90 -0.61 -7.33
CA GLY A 14 20.53 -1.44 -7.14
C GLY A 14 19.95 -1.71 -6.93
N LYS A 15 20.04 -2.02 -7.03
CA LYS A 15 19.47 -2.33 -6.58
C LYS A 15 18.98 -2.20 -6.16
N GLU A 16 19.38 -2.22 -6.11
CA GLU A 16 18.78 -2.31 -5.45
C GLU A 16 17.88 -2.05 -5.23
N LYS A 17 17.92 -1.94 -5.42
CA LYS A 17 17.08 -1.75 -5.17
C LYS A 17 15.85 -1.95 -4.82
N ASP A 18 15.80 -1.59 -4.91
CA ASP A 18 14.50 -1.77 -4.29
C ASP A 18 13.55 -2.46 -5.22
N ASP A 19 13.21 -3.67 -4.91
CA ASP A 19 12.24 -4.38 -5.71
C ASP A 19 10.83 -3.93 -5.33
N PHE A 20 10.05 -3.59 -6.32
CA PHE A 20 8.66 -3.23 -6.13
C PHE A 20 7.82 -3.78 -7.27
N ILE A 21 6.53 -3.92 -7.01
CA ILE A 21 5.54 -4.30 -8.00
C ILE A 21 4.62 -3.11 -8.19
N GLU A 22 4.39 -2.73 -9.44
CA GLU A 22 3.47 -1.64 -9.72
C GLU A 22 2.04 -2.14 -9.77
N PHE A 23 1.11 -1.31 -9.35
CA PHE A 23 -0.31 -1.61 -9.47
C PHE A 23 -1.05 -0.40 -10.04
N ASP A 24 -2.18 -0.69 -10.69
CA ASP A 24 -3.04 0.30 -11.29
C ASP A 24 -4.45 -0.29 -11.29
N TYR A 25 -5.37 0.38 -10.62
CA TYR A 25 -6.73 -0.15 -10.48
C TYR A 25 -7.73 0.99 -10.47
N SER A 26 -8.76 0.86 -11.28
CA SER A 26 -9.84 1.84 -11.30
C SER A 26 -11.19 1.15 -11.34
N SER A 27 -12.17 1.78 -10.72
CA SER A 27 -13.52 1.27 -10.68
C SER A 27 -14.45 2.43 -10.37
N GLY A 28 -15.49 2.60 -11.16
CA GLY A 28 -16.40 3.72 -10.97
C GLY A 28 -15.69 5.06 -11.11
N ALA A 29 -15.89 5.92 -10.14
CA ALA A 29 -15.29 7.26 -10.13
C ALA A 29 -13.89 7.28 -9.52
N ASN A 30 -13.38 6.13 -9.05
CA ASN A 30 -12.12 6.06 -8.32
C ASN A 30 -11.03 5.41 -9.14
N ALA A 31 -9.81 5.93 -9.01
CA ALA A 31 -8.62 5.38 -9.67
C ALA A 31 -7.44 5.45 -8.72
N ALA A 32 -6.67 4.38 -8.68
CA ALA A 32 -5.51 4.29 -7.80
C ALA A 32 -4.36 3.63 -8.53
N HIS A 33 -3.14 4.08 -8.22
CA HIS A 33 -1.94 3.42 -8.72
C HIS A 33 -0.81 3.63 -7.72
N GLY A 34 0.26 2.87 -7.88
CA GLY A 34 1.39 3.00 -6.99
C GLY A 34 2.32 1.81 -7.05
N ARG A 35 3.04 1.59 -5.95
CA ARG A 35 4.04 0.54 -5.84
C ARG A 35 3.85 -0.26 -4.58
N ILE A 36 4.14 -1.54 -4.68
CA ILE A 36 4.06 -2.49 -3.57
C ILE A 36 5.48 -2.90 -3.20
N TYR A 37 5.87 -2.70 -1.95
CA TYR A 37 7.23 -2.97 -1.49
C TYR A 37 7.26 -4.27 -0.69
N LEU A 38 7.31 -5.41 -1.40
CA LEU A 38 7.27 -6.72 -0.76
C LEU A 38 8.45 -7.00 0.16
N ASP A 39 9.61 -6.44 -0.16
CA ASP A 39 10.80 -6.64 0.66
C ASP A 39 10.64 -6.05 2.06
N ASN A 40 9.70 -5.15 2.24
CA ASN A 40 9.44 -4.51 3.52
C ASN A 40 8.21 -5.08 4.23
N GLU A 41 7.77 -6.24 3.78
CA GLU A 41 6.62 -6.90 4.37
C GLU A 41 6.87 -7.27 5.82
N THR A 42 5.87 -7.03 6.68
CA THR A 42 5.85 -7.55 8.04
C THR A 42 4.92 -8.76 8.05
N SER A 43 5.49 -9.93 8.29
CA SER A 43 4.74 -11.18 8.21
C SER A 43 4.45 -11.71 9.61
N LYS A 44 3.19 -11.96 9.90
CA LYS A 44 2.73 -12.54 11.15
C LYS A 44 2.04 -13.87 10.87
N ASP A 45 1.65 -14.59 11.92
CA ASP A 45 1.04 -15.91 11.76
C ASP A 45 -0.30 -15.83 11.02
N THR A 46 -1.08 -14.80 11.29
CA THR A 46 -2.45 -14.71 10.76
C THR A 46 -2.61 -13.63 9.69
N TYR A 47 -1.58 -12.83 9.46
CA TYR A 47 -1.68 -11.76 8.46
C TYR A 47 -0.28 -11.25 8.08
N SER A 48 -0.25 -10.51 6.99
CA SER A 48 0.93 -9.73 6.58
C SER A 48 0.54 -8.28 6.40
N ILE A 49 1.49 -7.38 6.59
CA ILE A 49 1.31 -5.97 6.30
C ILE A 49 2.42 -5.56 5.34
N VAL A 50 2.02 -4.99 4.20
CA VAL A 50 2.93 -4.64 3.12
C VAL A 50 2.86 -3.14 2.87
N PRO A 51 3.99 -2.43 2.94
CA PRO A 51 4.00 -1.00 2.61
C PRO A 51 3.72 -0.78 1.14
N ILE A 52 3.00 0.28 0.86
CA ILE A 52 2.73 0.70 -0.53
C ILE A 52 2.92 2.20 -0.65
N SER A 53 3.23 2.65 -1.85
CA SER A 53 3.00 4.04 -2.22
C SER A 53 1.66 4.08 -2.92
N LEU A 54 0.87 5.10 -2.67
CA LEU A 54 -0.50 5.16 -3.19
C LEU A 54 -0.79 6.54 -3.76
N SER A 55 -1.25 6.54 -4.99
CA SER A 55 -1.89 7.72 -5.57
C SER A 55 -3.36 7.36 -5.75
N LEU A 56 -4.23 8.15 -5.13
CA LEU A 56 -5.66 7.89 -5.11
C LEU A 56 -6.37 9.14 -5.63
N ASN A 57 -7.00 8.99 -6.80
CA ASN A 57 -7.73 10.09 -7.44
C ASN A 57 -6.86 11.34 -7.59
N GLY A 58 -5.58 11.14 -7.93
CA GLY A 58 -4.66 12.25 -8.13
C GLY A 58 -3.99 12.77 -6.87
N LEU A 59 -4.26 12.16 -5.71
CA LEU A 59 -3.66 12.55 -4.44
C LEU A 59 -2.63 11.52 -4.03
N ALA A 60 -1.38 11.93 -3.86
CA ALA A 60 -0.32 11.03 -3.40
C ALA A 60 -0.35 10.95 -1.88
N ILE A 61 -0.42 9.74 -1.35
CA ILE A 61 -0.50 9.50 0.09
C ILE A 61 0.67 8.63 0.50
N LYS A 62 1.54 9.15 1.36
CA LYS A 62 2.68 8.40 1.88
C LYS A 62 2.30 7.69 3.16
N GLY A 63 2.92 6.54 3.39
CA GLY A 63 2.72 5.82 4.64
C GLY A 63 1.53 4.88 4.64
N CYS A 64 0.98 4.59 3.47
CA CYS A 64 -0.08 3.60 3.36
C CYS A 64 0.48 2.19 3.43
N ARG A 65 -0.33 1.26 3.90
CA ARG A 65 0.02 -0.16 3.97
C ARG A 65 -1.20 -0.96 3.60
N VAL A 66 -0.98 -2.22 3.25
CA VAL A 66 -2.07 -3.15 2.95
C VAL A 66 -2.02 -4.27 3.97
N TYR A 67 -3.14 -4.52 4.61
CA TYR A 67 -3.34 -5.65 5.49
C TYR A 67 -3.79 -6.83 4.63
N ILE A 68 -3.09 -7.95 4.73
CA ILE A 68 -3.39 -9.14 3.95
C ILE A 68 -3.58 -10.30 4.92
N PRO A 69 -4.81 -10.75 5.15
CA PRO A 69 -5.05 -11.86 6.06
C PRO A 69 -4.56 -13.18 5.48
N ARG A 70 -4.18 -14.10 6.33
CA ARG A 70 -3.84 -15.46 5.96
C ARG A 70 -4.95 -16.37 6.41
N GLY A 71 -5.31 -17.31 5.56
CA GLY A 71 -6.37 -18.24 5.86
C GLY A 71 -7.75 -17.65 5.66
N ASN A 72 -8.69 -18.03 6.48
CA ASN A 72 -10.12 -17.75 6.28
C ASN A 72 -10.60 -16.54 7.07
N ASP A 73 -9.95 -15.41 6.91
CA ASP A 73 -10.43 -14.19 7.56
C ASP A 73 -11.58 -13.62 6.75
N GLU A 74 -12.73 -13.47 7.38
CA GLU A 74 -13.93 -12.96 6.73
C GLU A 74 -13.79 -11.52 6.26
N LYS A 75 -12.94 -10.76 6.92
CA LYS A 75 -12.78 -9.33 6.60
C LYS A 75 -12.04 -9.09 5.28
N GLY A 76 -11.17 -10.03 4.90
CA GLY A 76 -10.39 -9.87 3.70
C GLY A 76 -9.33 -8.78 3.82
N PRO A 77 -8.61 -8.49 2.72
CA PRO A 77 -7.58 -7.45 2.72
C PRO A 77 -8.15 -6.05 2.91
N GLY A 78 -7.33 -5.15 3.44
CA GLY A 78 -7.72 -3.76 3.63
C GLY A 78 -6.59 -2.79 3.40
N ILE A 79 -6.93 -1.57 3.00
CA ILE A 79 -5.98 -0.48 2.88
C ILE A 79 -5.87 0.22 4.24
N MET A 80 -4.64 0.43 4.69
CA MET A 80 -4.36 1.13 5.94
C MET A 80 -3.75 2.48 5.61
N PHE A 81 -4.50 3.53 5.89
CA PHE A 81 -3.99 4.90 5.74
C PHE A 81 -3.05 5.22 6.89
N PRO A 82 -2.16 6.22 6.72
CA PRO A 82 -1.31 6.64 7.82
C PRO A 82 -2.16 7.12 9.01
N ALA A 83 -1.67 6.84 10.21
CA ALA A 83 -2.43 7.07 11.43
C ALA A 83 -1.48 7.52 12.54
N PHE A 84 -2.06 8.10 13.58
CA PHE A 84 -1.31 8.45 14.78
C PHE A 84 -1.93 7.76 15.98
N LYS A 85 -1.13 7.62 17.03
CA LYS A 85 -1.61 7.00 18.28
C LYS A 85 -2.04 8.09 19.22
N ASN A 86 -3.28 8.01 19.71
CA ASN A 86 -3.79 9.01 20.66
C ASN A 86 -3.37 8.65 22.08
N ASN A 87 -3.78 9.49 23.05
CA ASN A 87 -3.41 9.29 24.44
C ASN A 87 -3.97 8.02 25.06
N SER A 88 -5.04 7.49 24.49
CA SER A 88 -5.66 6.24 24.96
C SER A 88 -5.04 5.00 24.32
N GLY A 89 -4.03 5.17 23.47
CA GLY A 89 -3.38 4.05 22.80
C GLY A 89 -4.06 3.60 21.52
N GLU A 90 -5.05 4.33 21.06
CA GLU A 90 -5.77 3.99 19.84
C GLU A 90 -5.11 4.62 18.61
N TYR A 91 -5.15 3.91 17.49
CA TYR A 91 -4.65 4.44 16.21
C TYR A 91 -5.78 5.16 15.50
N ILE A 92 -5.56 6.44 15.22
CA ILE A 92 -6.54 7.28 14.55
C ILE A 92 -6.00 7.63 13.17
N PRO A 93 -6.67 7.28 12.09
CA PRO A 93 -6.17 7.62 10.75
C PRO A 93 -6.21 9.12 10.51
N TYR A 94 -5.18 9.61 9.81
CA TYR A 94 -5.15 11.01 9.41
C TYR A 94 -6.20 11.33 8.35
N MET A 95 -6.60 10.30 7.59
CA MET A 95 -7.55 10.46 6.50
C MET A 95 -8.32 9.16 6.32
N TYR A 96 -9.51 9.26 5.79
CA TYR A 96 -10.32 8.07 5.49
C TYR A 96 -11.39 8.45 4.47
N MET A 97 -11.91 7.44 3.79
CA MET A 97 -13.07 7.60 2.93
C MET A 97 -14.31 7.19 3.70
N TYR A 98 -15.38 7.94 3.55
CA TYR A 98 -16.60 7.67 4.31
C TYR A 98 -17.81 7.35 3.42
N GLU A 99 -17.72 7.64 2.12
CA GLU A 99 -18.80 7.29 1.21
C GLU A 99 -18.80 5.80 0.94
N LYS A 100 -19.99 5.21 0.86
CA LYS A 100 -20.15 3.76 0.71
C LYS A 100 -19.41 3.20 -0.50
N ASP A 101 -19.55 3.89 -1.64
CA ASP A 101 -18.92 3.40 -2.88
C ASP A 101 -17.41 3.53 -2.83
N ASP A 102 -16.90 4.56 -2.15
CA ASP A 102 -15.46 4.74 -2.01
C ASP A 102 -14.86 3.71 -1.07
N ILE A 103 -15.59 3.35 0.00
CA ILE A 103 -15.16 2.28 0.91
C ILE A 103 -15.12 0.95 0.16
N ALA A 104 -16.12 0.70 -0.68
CA ALA A 104 -16.15 -0.51 -1.50
C ALA A 104 -14.96 -0.55 -2.46
N PHE A 105 -14.61 0.61 -3.05
CA PHE A 105 -13.45 0.71 -3.92
C PHE A 105 -12.16 0.33 -3.17
N LEU A 106 -11.99 0.81 -1.94
CA LEU A 106 -10.80 0.49 -1.16
C LEU A 106 -10.67 -1.01 -0.89
N LYS A 107 -11.79 -1.68 -0.66
CA LYS A 107 -11.77 -3.14 -0.47
C LYS A 107 -11.36 -3.86 -1.75
N GLU A 108 -11.88 -3.42 -2.89
CA GLU A 108 -11.50 -3.98 -4.18
C GLU A 108 -10.03 -3.75 -4.47
N LEU A 109 -9.55 -2.53 -4.20
CA LEU A 109 -8.16 -2.18 -4.39
C LEU A 109 -7.24 -3.05 -3.53
N ALA A 110 -7.60 -3.24 -2.26
CA ALA A 110 -6.82 -4.07 -1.35
C ALA A 110 -6.74 -5.51 -1.87
N GLN A 111 -7.84 -6.04 -2.40
CA GLN A 111 -7.85 -7.38 -2.96
C GLN A 111 -6.96 -7.46 -4.21
N HIS A 112 -7.04 -6.44 -5.06
CA HIS A 112 -6.20 -6.37 -6.26
C HIS A 112 -4.72 -6.39 -5.89
N ILE A 113 -4.34 -5.61 -4.88
CA ILE A 113 -2.95 -5.57 -4.41
C ILE A 113 -2.56 -6.90 -3.78
N ALA A 114 -3.43 -7.49 -2.94
CA ALA A 114 -3.14 -8.78 -2.32
C ALA A 114 -2.90 -9.87 -3.36
N ASP A 115 -3.68 -9.85 -4.45
CA ASP A 115 -3.51 -10.82 -5.53
C ASP A 115 -2.16 -10.66 -6.22
N LYS A 116 -1.65 -9.46 -6.31
CA LYS A 116 -0.32 -9.21 -6.89
C LYS A 116 0.82 -9.65 -5.96
N CYS A 117 0.55 -9.80 -4.68
CA CYS A 117 1.55 -10.22 -3.70
C CYS A 117 1.73 -11.74 -3.63
N LYS A 118 0.90 -12.49 -4.34
CA LYS A 118 0.96 -13.96 -4.33
C LYS A 118 2.03 -14.51 -5.26
#